data_85557bd5d14c07065897a80f5ff352f4
#
_entry.id   85557bd5d14c07065897a80f5ff352f4
#
_cell.length_a   1.000
_cell.length_b   1.000
_cell.length_c   1.000
_cell.angle_alpha   90.00
_cell.angle_beta   90.00
_cell.angle_gamma   90.00
#
_symmetry.space_group_name_H-M   'P 1'
#
loop_
_entity.id
_entity.type
_entity.pdbx_description
1 polymer ?
#
loop_
_entity_poly.entity_id
_entity_poly.type
_entity_poly.pdbx_seq_one_letter_code
_entity_poly.pdbx_strand_id
1 'polypeptide(L)'
;MARSRFKYFSPETLAEAIEILQRHDNVRVMAGGTDLLLRLKEGEINADAVVGLKNIKELNHIAFNKKKGLTIGATALLADVAKHKTIKKHYPSIATAAQKTANVQIRNMGTVVGNLCNASPSADNAPMLLVLDGILNIIGPDGKRKILLTDFFKGPGITTLGKQEIVVSIDVPPPEPNTGTSYLALSARGQVDCSAVGVGVKLTMDGDTCKDARIAVGACAPVPMRVPESEKHLTGKPLSETQIEKAAKIVDREISPIDDVRASASYRSTIVEVLVKRALKDALERVR
;
A
#
# COMPACT_ATOMS: atom_id res chain seq x y z
N MET A 1 21.24 -21.23 15.76
CA MET A 1 20.10 -20.31 15.77
C MET A 1 18.93 -21.00 16.50
N ALA A 2 18.48 -20.46 17.61
CA ALA A 2 17.28 -20.96 18.29
C ALA A 2 16.08 -20.69 17.38
N ARG A 3 15.39 -21.73 16.91
CA ARG A 3 14.14 -21.59 16.16
C ARG A 3 13.10 -20.98 17.09
N SER A 4 12.50 -19.84 16.71
CA SER A 4 11.34 -19.29 17.40
C SER A 4 10.24 -20.35 17.43
N ARG A 5 9.91 -20.84 18.64
CA ARG A 5 8.81 -21.79 18.85
C ARG A 5 7.58 -20.97 19.19
N PHE A 6 6.56 -21.02 18.36
CA PHE A 6 5.26 -20.39 18.60
C PHE A 6 4.13 -21.40 18.46
N LYS A 7 3.02 -21.15 19.11
CA LYS A 7 1.76 -21.86 18.85
C LYS A 7 1.10 -21.30 17.62
N TYR A 8 0.62 -22.16 16.73
CA TYR A 8 -0.15 -21.72 15.56
C TYR A 8 -1.64 -21.97 15.79
N PHE A 9 -2.44 -20.91 15.56
CA PHE A 9 -3.88 -20.95 15.61
C PHE A 9 -4.47 -20.65 14.24
N SER A 10 -5.53 -21.36 13.87
CA SER A 10 -6.17 -21.23 12.56
C SER A 10 -7.69 -21.06 12.73
N PRO A 11 -8.14 -19.93 13.27
CA PRO A 11 -9.55 -19.65 13.50
C PRO A 11 -10.35 -19.65 12.18
N GLU A 12 -11.64 -19.99 12.28
CA GLU A 12 -12.58 -19.96 11.17
C GLU A 12 -13.45 -18.69 11.19
N THR A 13 -13.44 -17.93 12.29
CA THR A 13 -14.22 -16.69 12.46
C THR A 13 -13.36 -15.56 13.02
N LEU A 14 -13.77 -14.31 12.76
CA LEU A 14 -13.14 -13.12 13.35
C LEU A 14 -13.28 -13.08 14.88
N ALA A 15 -14.41 -13.52 15.40
CA ALA A 15 -14.64 -13.59 16.86
C ALA A 15 -13.62 -14.51 17.55
N GLU A 16 -13.42 -15.69 17.02
CA GLU A 16 -12.41 -16.65 17.52
C GLU A 16 -10.98 -16.06 17.39
N ALA A 17 -10.66 -15.39 16.27
CA ALA A 17 -9.36 -14.75 16.10
C ALA A 17 -9.11 -13.68 17.16
N ILE A 18 -10.09 -12.82 17.46
CA ILE A 18 -9.98 -11.77 18.49
C ILE A 18 -9.83 -12.38 19.87
N GLU A 19 -10.59 -13.43 20.18
CA GLU A 19 -10.49 -14.13 21.45
C GLU A 19 -9.07 -14.70 21.68
N ILE A 20 -8.44 -15.28 20.65
CA ILE A 20 -7.06 -15.74 20.72
C ILE A 20 -6.09 -14.57 20.97
N LEU A 21 -6.29 -13.43 20.30
CA LEU A 21 -5.48 -12.23 20.51
C LEU A 21 -5.59 -11.69 21.94
N GLN A 22 -6.75 -11.84 22.58
CA GLN A 22 -6.96 -11.40 23.96
C GLN A 22 -6.31 -12.33 24.99
N ARG A 23 -6.20 -13.63 24.68
CA ARG A 23 -5.67 -14.65 25.60
C ARG A 23 -4.15 -14.75 25.64
N HIS A 24 -3.45 -14.10 24.69
CA HIS A 24 -2.00 -14.20 24.56
C HIS A 24 -1.37 -12.84 24.39
N ASP A 25 -0.25 -12.57 25.08
CA ASP A 25 0.38 -11.24 25.10
C ASP A 25 1.19 -10.92 23.84
N ASN A 26 1.93 -11.87 23.31
CA ASN A 26 2.84 -11.70 22.18
C ASN A 26 2.37 -12.50 20.96
N VAL A 27 1.22 -12.09 20.43
CA VAL A 27 0.60 -12.74 19.26
C VAL A 27 0.91 -11.95 18.00
N ARG A 28 1.12 -12.66 16.90
CA ARG A 28 1.24 -12.07 15.56
C ARG A 28 0.11 -12.56 14.67
N VAL A 29 -0.51 -11.63 13.97
CA VAL A 29 -1.55 -11.92 12.97
C VAL A 29 -0.87 -12.21 11.63
N MET A 30 -1.30 -13.27 10.94
CA MET A 30 -0.73 -13.71 9.68
C MET A 30 -1.81 -13.89 8.61
N ALA A 31 -1.68 -13.15 7.50
CA ALA A 31 -2.40 -13.42 6.26
C ALA A 31 -1.57 -14.36 5.37
N GLY A 32 -0.77 -13.82 4.45
CA GLY A 32 0.11 -14.61 3.57
C GLY A 32 1.40 -15.12 4.20
N GLY A 33 1.87 -14.50 5.27
CA GLY A 33 3.06 -14.90 6.03
C GLY A 33 4.41 -14.63 5.35
N THR A 34 4.43 -14.01 4.17
CA THR A 34 5.65 -13.84 3.35
C THR A 34 6.73 -12.97 3.98
N ASP A 35 6.35 -12.01 4.81
CA ASP A 35 7.27 -11.20 5.63
C ASP A 35 7.39 -11.75 7.06
N LEU A 36 6.25 -12.04 7.70
CA LEU A 36 6.20 -12.43 9.10
C LEU A 36 7.03 -13.68 9.40
N LEU A 37 6.87 -14.74 8.59
CA LEU A 37 7.57 -16.01 8.82
C LEU A 37 9.08 -15.87 8.57
N LEU A 38 9.50 -15.02 7.65
CA LEU A 38 10.91 -14.72 7.40
C LEU A 38 11.52 -14.03 8.63
N ARG A 39 10.89 -12.97 9.13
CA ARG A 39 11.36 -12.22 10.31
C ARG A 39 11.40 -13.07 11.59
N LEU A 40 10.43 -13.98 11.77
CA LEU A 40 10.45 -14.97 12.86
C LEU A 40 11.59 -15.98 12.71
N LYS A 41 11.85 -16.45 11.47
CA LYS A 41 12.93 -17.40 11.18
C LYS A 41 14.31 -16.78 11.38
N GLU A 42 14.49 -15.52 11.02
CA GLU A 42 15.74 -14.77 11.17
C GLU A 42 15.96 -14.27 12.61
N GLY A 43 14.93 -14.34 13.45
CA GLY A 43 15.01 -13.89 14.85
C GLY A 43 14.92 -12.37 15.03
N GLU A 44 14.49 -11.65 13.98
CA GLU A 44 14.26 -10.21 14.08
C GLU A 44 13.09 -9.88 15.01
N ILE A 45 12.11 -10.77 15.07
CA ILE A 45 10.95 -10.68 15.96
C ILE A 45 10.68 -12.01 16.63
N ASN A 46 10.01 -11.96 17.78
CA ASN A 46 9.52 -13.12 18.50
C ASN A 46 7.99 -13.13 18.54
N ALA A 47 7.41 -14.31 18.70
CA ALA A 47 5.99 -14.51 18.97
C ALA A 47 5.79 -15.75 19.82
N ASP A 48 4.85 -15.69 20.77
CA ASP A 48 4.39 -16.86 21.52
C ASP A 48 3.31 -17.61 20.75
N ALA A 49 2.57 -16.86 19.93
CA ALA A 49 1.52 -17.40 19.09
C ALA A 49 1.43 -16.66 17.74
N VAL A 50 0.97 -17.37 16.71
CA VAL A 50 0.62 -16.82 15.39
C VAL A 50 -0.82 -17.20 15.08
N VAL A 51 -1.64 -16.21 14.73
CA VAL A 51 -3.04 -16.37 14.31
C VAL A 51 -3.11 -16.23 12.79
N GLY A 52 -3.38 -17.35 12.12
CA GLY A 52 -3.56 -17.39 10.67
C GLY A 52 -4.98 -17.02 10.25
N LEU A 53 -5.13 -16.01 9.41
CA LEU A 53 -6.44 -15.53 8.95
C LEU A 53 -7.00 -16.30 7.75
N LYS A 54 -6.23 -17.21 7.16
CA LYS A 54 -6.55 -17.85 5.87
C LYS A 54 -7.87 -18.61 5.86
N ASN A 55 -8.27 -19.20 6.99
CA ASN A 55 -9.49 -19.99 7.08
C ASN A 55 -10.75 -19.16 7.36
N ILE A 56 -10.60 -17.86 7.65
CA ILE A 56 -11.72 -16.94 7.82
C ILE A 56 -12.21 -16.51 6.43
N LYS A 57 -13.20 -17.24 5.90
CA LYS A 57 -13.67 -17.11 4.51
C LYS A 57 -14.15 -15.69 4.17
N GLU A 58 -14.78 -15.01 5.13
CA GLU A 58 -15.27 -13.65 4.93
C GLU A 58 -14.17 -12.61 4.64
N LEU A 59 -12.91 -12.92 4.94
CA LEU A 59 -11.76 -12.04 4.66
C LEU A 59 -11.22 -12.21 3.23
N ASN A 60 -11.64 -13.23 2.48
CA ASN A 60 -11.17 -13.49 1.13
C ASN A 60 -12.21 -13.05 0.10
N HIS A 61 -12.26 -11.74 -0.14
CA HIS A 61 -13.17 -11.18 -1.16
C HIS A 61 -12.56 -9.97 -1.86
N ILE A 62 -13.02 -9.74 -3.09
CA ILE A 62 -12.83 -8.51 -3.86
C ILE A 62 -14.21 -8.11 -4.36
N ALA A 63 -14.71 -6.97 -3.88
CA ALA A 63 -16.05 -6.50 -4.21
C ALA A 63 -16.00 -5.08 -4.78
N PHE A 64 -16.84 -4.79 -5.76
CA PHE A 64 -16.99 -3.47 -6.36
C PHE A 64 -18.45 -3.06 -6.41
N ASN A 65 -18.70 -1.83 -5.99
CA ASN A 65 -20.00 -1.20 -6.12
C ASN A 65 -19.82 0.21 -6.69
N LYS A 66 -20.59 0.58 -7.70
CA LYS A 66 -20.46 1.91 -8.36
C LYS A 66 -20.59 3.10 -7.41
N LYS A 67 -21.36 2.96 -6.30
CA LYS A 67 -21.57 4.03 -5.31
C LYS A 67 -20.59 3.98 -4.15
N LYS A 68 -20.14 2.77 -3.74
CA LYS A 68 -19.27 2.56 -2.57
C LYS A 68 -17.79 2.40 -2.94
N GLY A 69 -17.49 2.09 -4.20
CA GLY A 69 -16.13 1.84 -4.65
C GLY A 69 -15.71 0.36 -4.56
N LEU A 70 -14.42 0.14 -4.36
CA LEU A 70 -13.76 -1.16 -4.29
C LEU A 70 -13.48 -1.54 -2.84
N THR A 71 -13.77 -2.78 -2.46
CA THR A 71 -13.34 -3.38 -1.20
C THR A 71 -12.43 -4.57 -1.48
N ILE A 72 -11.26 -4.61 -0.84
CA ILE A 72 -10.30 -5.71 -0.91
C ILE A 72 -10.16 -6.29 0.50
N GLY A 73 -10.54 -7.55 0.67
CA GLY A 73 -10.46 -8.27 1.94
C GLY A 73 -9.02 -8.60 2.36
N ALA A 74 -8.82 -8.80 3.67
CA ALA A 74 -7.48 -8.95 4.26
C ALA A 74 -6.69 -10.14 3.74
N THR A 75 -7.37 -11.21 3.29
CA THR A 75 -6.73 -12.42 2.76
C THR A 75 -6.83 -12.54 1.23
N ALA A 76 -7.36 -11.52 0.53
CA ALA A 76 -7.32 -11.47 -0.93
C ALA A 76 -5.88 -11.39 -1.44
N LEU A 77 -5.48 -12.31 -2.30
CA LEU A 77 -4.10 -12.45 -2.77
C LEU A 77 -3.71 -11.31 -3.72
N LEU A 78 -2.46 -10.90 -3.67
CA LEU A 78 -1.88 -9.96 -4.64
C LEU A 78 -2.08 -10.43 -6.08
N ALA A 79 -1.95 -11.74 -6.34
CA ALA A 79 -2.16 -12.33 -7.65
C ALA A 79 -3.61 -12.16 -8.15
N ASP A 80 -4.59 -12.27 -7.24
CA ASP A 80 -6.00 -12.11 -7.58
C ASP A 80 -6.33 -10.64 -7.84
N VAL A 81 -5.83 -9.71 -7.00
CA VAL A 81 -5.98 -8.27 -7.21
C VAL A 81 -5.38 -7.84 -8.55
N ALA A 82 -4.17 -8.30 -8.88
CA ALA A 82 -3.48 -7.98 -10.13
C ALA A 82 -4.24 -8.46 -11.38
N LYS A 83 -4.98 -9.56 -11.28
CA LYS A 83 -5.70 -10.17 -12.42
C LYS A 83 -7.19 -9.81 -12.47
N HIS A 84 -7.74 -9.23 -11.40
CA HIS A 84 -9.18 -9.00 -11.26
C HIS A 84 -9.73 -8.07 -12.34
N LYS A 85 -10.69 -8.54 -13.13
CA LYS A 85 -11.23 -7.79 -14.28
C LYS A 85 -11.77 -6.41 -13.91
N THR A 86 -12.51 -6.33 -12.81
CA THR A 86 -13.10 -5.08 -12.34
C THR A 86 -12.04 -4.08 -11.84
N ILE A 87 -11.00 -4.56 -11.15
CA ILE A 87 -9.87 -3.72 -10.72
C ILE A 87 -9.12 -3.19 -11.95
N LYS A 88 -8.80 -4.03 -12.91
CA LYS A 88 -8.16 -3.60 -14.18
C LYS A 88 -8.98 -2.56 -14.93
N LYS A 89 -10.32 -2.67 -14.87
CA LYS A 89 -11.23 -1.74 -15.56
C LYS A 89 -11.34 -0.39 -14.85
N HIS A 90 -11.49 -0.39 -13.52
CA HIS A 90 -11.84 0.81 -12.74
C HIS A 90 -10.68 1.39 -11.90
N TYR A 91 -9.67 0.57 -11.58
CA TYR A 91 -8.50 0.94 -10.77
C TYR A 91 -7.21 0.32 -11.35
N PRO A 92 -6.89 0.58 -12.63
CA PRO A 92 -5.80 -0.11 -13.34
C PRO A 92 -4.44 0.01 -12.62
N SER A 93 -4.19 1.14 -11.95
CA SER A 93 -2.94 1.36 -11.24
C SER A 93 -2.83 0.56 -9.93
N ILE A 94 -3.94 0.18 -9.28
CA ILE A 94 -3.94 -0.81 -8.18
C ILE A 94 -3.51 -2.18 -8.72
N ALA A 95 -4.07 -2.61 -9.86
CA ALA A 95 -3.67 -3.87 -10.49
C ALA A 95 -2.18 -3.85 -10.86
N THR A 96 -1.68 -2.73 -11.37
CA THR A 96 -0.26 -2.53 -11.70
C THR A 96 0.63 -2.62 -10.46
N ALA A 97 0.27 -1.95 -9.35
CA ALA A 97 1.03 -2.01 -8.10
C ALA A 97 1.09 -3.45 -7.54
N ALA A 98 -0.05 -4.14 -7.49
CA ALA A 98 -0.10 -5.53 -7.08
C ALA A 98 0.73 -6.45 -7.99
N GLN A 99 0.72 -6.23 -9.31
CA GLN A 99 1.52 -6.99 -10.28
C GLN A 99 3.02 -6.74 -10.14
N LYS A 100 3.43 -5.53 -9.76
CA LYS A 100 4.84 -5.14 -9.55
C LYS A 100 5.40 -5.68 -8.24
N THR A 101 4.56 -5.96 -7.25
CA THR A 101 4.98 -6.47 -5.95
C THR A 101 5.67 -7.83 -6.09
N ALA A 102 6.91 -7.92 -5.66
CA ALA A 102 7.71 -9.15 -5.55
C ALA A 102 7.63 -10.09 -6.80
N ASN A 103 7.68 -11.40 -6.59
CA ASN A 103 7.58 -12.42 -7.65
C ASN A 103 6.22 -13.13 -7.65
N VAL A 104 6.01 -14.01 -8.63
CA VAL A 104 4.76 -14.75 -8.78
C VAL A 104 4.44 -15.64 -7.58
N GLN A 105 5.46 -16.26 -6.96
CA GLN A 105 5.31 -17.12 -5.79
C GLN A 105 4.80 -16.32 -4.59
N ILE A 106 5.46 -15.19 -4.31
CA ILE A 106 5.07 -14.28 -3.24
C ILE A 106 3.66 -13.72 -3.49
N ARG A 107 3.32 -13.31 -4.72
CA ARG A 107 1.97 -12.81 -5.02
C ARG A 107 0.86 -13.83 -4.86
N ASN A 108 1.15 -15.13 -5.01
CA ASN A 108 0.21 -16.22 -4.75
C ASN A 108 0.06 -16.59 -3.25
N MET A 109 0.77 -15.91 -2.37
CA MET A 109 0.68 -16.07 -0.91
C MET A 109 0.41 -14.75 -0.20
N GLY A 110 1.10 -13.68 -0.57
CA GLY A 110 0.99 -12.35 0.00
C GLY A 110 -0.33 -11.66 -0.36
N THR A 111 -0.75 -10.73 0.49
CA THR A 111 -2.01 -9.98 0.34
C THR A 111 -1.74 -8.49 0.32
N VAL A 112 -2.65 -7.71 -0.29
CA VAL A 112 -2.55 -6.24 -0.29
C VAL A 112 -2.58 -5.71 1.14
N VAL A 113 -3.54 -6.15 1.94
CA VAL A 113 -3.67 -5.70 3.34
C VAL A 113 -2.46 -6.14 4.18
N GLY A 114 -1.94 -7.36 3.98
CA GLY A 114 -0.71 -7.81 4.65
C GLY A 114 0.51 -6.94 4.31
N ASN A 115 0.65 -6.52 3.05
CA ASN A 115 1.69 -5.58 2.61
C ASN A 115 1.59 -4.23 3.32
N LEU A 116 0.37 -3.69 3.50
CA LEU A 116 0.15 -2.47 4.27
C LEU A 116 0.45 -2.66 5.76
N CYS A 117 -0.02 -3.75 6.38
CA CYS A 117 0.19 -4.02 7.80
C CYS A 117 1.65 -4.30 8.16
N ASN A 118 2.45 -4.79 7.21
CA ASN A 118 3.90 -4.92 7.37
C ASN A 118 4.61 -3.55 7.48
N ALA A 119 3.97 -2.49 7.00
CA ALA A 119 4.41 -1.10 7.07
C ALA A 119 5.87 -0.88 6.63
N SER A 120 6.29 -1.60 5.59
CA SER A 120 7.59 -1.36 4.95
C SER A 120 7.59 0.01 4.26
N PRO A 121 8.65 0.82 4.38
CA PRO A 121 8.78 2.05 3.58
C PRO A 121 8.65 1.82 2.08
N SER A 122 9.02 0.62 1.59
CA SER A 122 8.96 0.22 0.18
C SER A 122 7.72 -0.63 -0.17
N ALA A 123 6.62 -0.50 0.59
CA ALA A 123 5.38 -1.21 0.30
C ALA A 123 4.78 -0.75 -1.04
N ASP A 124 4.90 -1.56 -2.10
CA ASP A 124 4.49 -1.20 -3.47
C ASP A 124 3.01 -0.82 -3.60
N ASN A 125 2.13 -1.40 -2.77
CA ASN A 125 0.70 -1.12 -2.85
C ASN A 125 0.31 0.19 -2.15
N ALA A 126 1.12 0.68 -1.21
CA ALA A 126 0.78 1.83 -0.39
C ALA A 126 0.64 3.14 -1.19
N PRO A 127 1.55 3.53 -2.12
CA PRO A 127 1.43 4.79 -2.85
C PRO A 127 0.10 4.92 -3.60
N MET A 128 -0.34 3.86 -4.29
CA MET A 128 -1.61 3.91 -5.01
C MET A 128 -2.82 4.00 -4.10
N LEU A 129 -2.80 3.30 -2.97
CA LEU A 129 -3.90 3.33 -2.01
C LEU A 129 -3.95 4.63 -1.21
N LEU A 130 -2.80 5.30 -1.02
CA LEU A 130 -2.72 6.65 -0.43
C LEU A 130 -3.34 7.72 -1.33
N VAL A 131 -3.02 7.72 -2.64
CA VAL A 131 -3.58 8.73 -3.58
C VAL A 131 -5.06 8.48 -3.89
N LEU A 132 -5.55 7.29 -3.64
CA LEU A 132 -6.95 6.89 -3.83
C LEU A 132 -7.78 6.94 -2.54
N ASP A 133 -7.29 7.56 -1.47
CA ASP A 133 -7.94 7.67 -0.16
C ASP A 133 -8.40 6.32 0.41
N GLY A 134 -7.53 5.34 0.38
CA GLY A 134 -7.80 4.03 0.95
C GLY A 134 -8.19 4.13 2.44
N ILE A 135 -9.26 3.44 2.82
CA ILE A 135 -9.79 3.40 4.18
C ILE A 135 -9.68 1.97 4.71
N LEU A 136 -8.93 1.78 5.76
CA LEU A 136 -8.81 0.48 6.42
C LEU A 136 -9.99 0.25 7.37
N ASN A 137 -10.63 -0.91 7.23
CA ASN A 137 -11.63 -1.40 8.16
C ASN A 137 -10.94 -2.30 9.19
N ILE A 138 -11.09 -1.98 10.45
CA ILE A 138 -10.40 -2.63 11.57
C ILE A 138 -11.44 -3.16 12.53
N ILE A 139 -11.18 -4.33 13.11
CA ILE A 139 -11.97 -4.91 14.19
C ILE A 139 -11.05 -5.27 15.36
N GLY A 140 -11.54 -5.05 16.56
CA GLY A 140 -10.88 -5.39 17.80
C GLY A 140 -11.91 -5.69 18.91
N PRO A 141 -11.47 -5.89 20.15
CA PRO A 141 -12.35 -6.14 21.29
C PRO A 141 -13.41 -5.07 21.49
N ASP A 142 -13.05 -3.82 21.24
CA ASP A 142 -13.92 -2.64 21.41
C ASP A 142 -14.85 -2.40 20.21
N GLY A 143 -14.86 -3.31 19.23
CA GLY A 143 -15.72 -3.24 18.06
C GLY A 143 -14.98 -2.87 16.79
N LYS A 144 -15.70 -2.20 15.87
CA LYS A 144 -15.22 -1.84 14.53
C LYS A 144 -14.82 -0.37 14.48
N ARG A 145 -13.70 -0.07 13.81
CA ARG A 145 -13.29 1.29 13.48
C ARG A 145 -12.75 1.40 12.06
N LYS A 146 -12.70 2.62 11.55
CA LYS A 146 -12.11 2.93 10.24
C LYS A 146 -10.98 3.94 10.43
N ILE A 147 -9.96 3.84 9.58
CA ILE A 147 -8.86 4.80 9.53
C ILE A 147 -8.46 5.05 8.08
N LEU A 148 -8.17 6.31 7.74
CA LEU A 148 -7.55 6.65 6.47
C LEU A 148 -6.14 6.04 6.42
N LEU A 149 -5.74 5.55 5.25
CA LEU A 149 -4.41 4.97 5.09
C LEU A 149 -3.28 6.00 5.35
N THR A 150 -3.55 7.30 5.12
CA THR A 150 -2.63 8.39 5.46
C THR A 150 -2.27 8.46 6.94
N ASP A 151 -3.18 8.02 7.82
CA ASP A 151 -3.02 8.08 9.27
C ASP A 151 -2.52 6.75 9.86
N PHE A 152 -2.38 5.72 9.02
CA PHE A 152 -2.12 4.35 9.46
C PHE A 152 -0.65 4.09 9.80
N PHE A 153 0.28 4.60 9.01
CA PHE A 153 1.71 4.38 9.20
C PHE A 153 2.32 5.31 10.23
N LYS A 154 3.11 4.78 11.17
CA LYS A 154 3.79 5.58 12.22
C LYS A 154 5.32 5.52 12.11
N GLY A 155 5.84 4.54 11.40
CA GLY A 155 7.27 4.34 11.18
C GLY A 155 7.53 3.02 10.45
N PRO A 156 8.79 2.70 10.15
CA PRO A 156 9.15 1.44 9.51
C PRO A 156 8.70 0.24 10.36
N GLY A 157 7.79 -0.58 9.83
CA GLY A 157 7.20 -1.71 10.55
C GLY A 157 6.24 -1.35 11.69
N ILE A 158 5.83 -0.07 11.80
CA ILE A 158 4.98 0.43 12.89
C ILE A 158 3.71 1.05 12.31
N THR A 159 2.56 0.60 12.81
CA THR A 159 1.23 1.09 12.43
C THR A 159 0.45 1.58 13.65
N THR A 160 -0.74 2.13 13.42
CA THR A 160 -1.70 2.52 14.47
C THR A 160 -2.54 1.36 14.99
N LEU A 161 -2.29 0.12 14.55
CA LEU A 161 -3.02 -1.06 15.05
C LEU A 161 -2.71 -1.30 16.52
N GLY A 162 -3.76 -1.51 17.29
CA GLY A 162 -3.68 -2.08 18.64
C GLY A 162 -3.26 -3.55 18.58
N LYS A 163 -2.71 -4.07 19.68
CA LYS A 163 -2.23 -5.45 19.78
C LYS A 163 -3.31 -6.51 19.50
N GLN A 164 -4.57 -6.18 19.76
CA GLN A 164 -5.73 -7.08 19.63
C GLN A 164 -6.63 -6.70 18.45
N GLU A 165 -6.12 -5.91 17.51
CA GLU A 165 -6.86 -5.47 16.34
C GLU A 165 -6.42 -6.20 15.07
N ILE A 166 -7.39 -6.41 14.18
CA ILE A 166 -7.21 -7.02 12.87
C ILE A 166 -7.74 -6.07 11.80
N VAL A 167 -6.94 -5.77 10.78
CA VAL A 167 -7.46 -5.15 9.56
C VAL A 167 -8.22 -6.21 8.78
N VAL A 168 -9.50 -5.98 8.52
CA VAL A 168 -10.37 -6.95 7.82
C VAL A 168 -10.49 -6.67 6.33
N SER A 169 -10.32 -5.43 5.91
CA SER A 169 -10.34 -5.02 4.50
C SER A 169 -9.80 -3.61 4.32
N ILE A 170 -9.56 -3.23 3.06
CA ILE A 170 -9.39 -1.85 2.63
C ILE A 170 -10.50 -1.47 1.65
N ASP A 171 -11.14 -0.33 1.88
CA ASP A 171 -12.09 0.30 0.98
C ASP A 171 -11.37 1.38 0.16
N VAL A 172 -11.69 1.48 -1.12
CA VAL A 172 -11.20 2.55 -2.02
C VAL A 172 -12.43 3.23 -2.62
N PRO A 173 -12.56 4.56 -2.51
CA PRO A 173 -13.68 5.32 -3.06
C PRO A 173 -13.95 5.01 -4.56
N PRO A 174 -15.19 5.23 -5.05
CA PRO A 174 -15.49 5.04 -6.46
C PRO A 174 -14.63 5.97 -7.34
N PRO A 175 -14.27 5.55 -8.56
CA PRO A 175 -13.52 6.39 -9.48
C PRO A 175 -14.32 7.67 -9.81
N GLU A 176 -13.67 8.80 -9.77
CA GLU A 176 -14.23 10.07 -10.20
C GLU A 176 -14.13 10.23 -11.73
N PRO A 177 -15.09 10.90 -12.40
CA PRO A 177 -14.97 11.28 -13.81
C PRO A 177 -13.71 12.13 -14.04
N ASN A 178 -13.21 12.13 -15.28
CA ASN A 178 -12.05 12.91 -15.72
C ASN A 178 -10.81 12.65 -14.82
N THR A 179 -10.64 11.42 -14.35
CA THR A 179 -9.55 11.05 -13.46
C THR A 179 -8.63 10.02 -14.12
N GLY A 180 -7.34 10.33 -14.14
CA GLY A 180 -6.28 9.42 -14.55
C GLY A 180 -5.40 9.03 -13.37
N THR A 181 -4.89 7.80 -13.39
CA THR A 181 -4.00 7.28 -12.35
C THR A 181 -2.80 6.56 -12.94
N SER A 182 -1.65 6.65 -12.26
CA SER A 182 -0.43 5.96 -12.65
C SER A 182 0.30 5.39 -11.43
N TYR A 183 0.91 4.22 -11.59
CA TYR A 183 1.88 3.66 -10.66
C TYR A 183 3.16 3.30 -11.40
N LEU A 184 4.26 3.90 -11.00
CA LEU A 184 5.60 3.60 -11.49
C LEU A 184 6.50 3.22 -10.32
N ALA A 185 7.36 2.23 -10.55
CA ALA A 185 8.35 1.82 -9.56
C ALA A 185 9.65 1.41 -10.25
N LEU A 186 10.76 1.71 -9.60
CA LEU A 186 12.10 1.31 -10.02
C LEU A 186 12.72 0.44 -8.95
N SER A 187 13.29 -0.69 -9.35
CA SER A 187 14.09 -1.58 -8.51
C SER A 187 15.47 -1.80 -9.12
N ALA A 188 16.46 -2.10 -8.28
CA ALA A 188 17.84 -2.25 -8.74
C ALA A 188 18.03 -3.40 -9.76
N ARG A 189 17.27 -4.49 -9.60
CA ARG A 189 17.38 -5.70 -10.43
C ARG A 189 16.25 -5.87 -11.45
N GLY A 190 15.31 -4.92 -11.51
CA GLY A 190 14.18 -4.91 -12.45
C GLY A 190 13.02 -5.83 -12.11
N GLN A 191 13.27 -7.02 -11.58
CA GLN A 191 12.28 -8.01 -11.13
C GLN A 191 12.71 -8.68 -9.84
N VAL A 192 11.74 -9.17 -9.06
CA VAL A 192 11.99 -9.93 -7.82
C VAL A 192 12.79 -9.12 -6.79
N ASP A 193 12.53 -7.84 -6.69
CA ASP A 193 13.22 -6.95 -5.78
C ASP A 193 12.27 -5.96 -5.13
N CYS A 194 12.62 -5.47 -3.94
CA CYS A 194 11.92 -4.34 -3.34
C CYS A 194 12.20 -3.08 -4.14
N SER A 195 11.20 -2.25 -4.33
CA SER A 195 11.38 -0.99 -5.05
C SER A 195 12.37 -0.06 -4.33
N ALA A 196 13.32 0.47 -5.09
CA ALA A 196 14.19 1.55 -4.64
C ALA A 196 13.42 2.86 -4.53
N VAL A 197 12.47 3.09 -5.45
CA VAL A 197 11.51 4.20 -5.46
C VAL A 197 10.19 3.72 -6.04
N GLY A 198 9.07 4.02 -5.38
CA GLY A 198 7.71 3.82 -5.90
C GLY A 198 6.94 5.14 -5.92
N VAL A 199 6.16 5.40 -6.97
CA VAL A 199 5.36 6.61 -7.12
C VAL A 199 3.96 6.26 -7.58
N GLY A 200 2.95 6.71 -6.81
CA GLY A 200 1.55 6.67 -7.17
C GLY A 200 1.03 8.08 -7.48
N VAL A 201 0.26 8.24 -8.55
CA VAL A 201 -0.34 9.51 -8.93
C VAL A 201 -1.82 9.33 -9.25
N LYS A 202 -2.64 10.29 -8.81
CA LYS A 202 -4.02 10.52 -9.24
C LYS A 202 -4.13 11.97 -9.71
N LEU A 203 -4.69 12.19 -10.90
CA LEU A 203 -5.04 13.51 -11.43
C LEU A 203 -6.53 13.53 -11.77
N THR A 204 -7.26 14.51 -11.28
CA THR A 204 -8.63 14.80 -11.68
C THR A 204 -8.63 16.14 -12.43
N MET A 205 -9.13 16.16 -13.66
CA MET A 205 -9.07 17.31 -14.55
C MET A 205 -10.44 17.97 -14.74
N ASP A 206 -10.43 19.28 -14.96
CA ASP A 206 -11.55 20.07 -15.45
C ASP A 206 -11.08 20.83 -16.69
N GLY A 207 -11.35 20.27 -17.87
CA GLY A 207 -10.67 20.67 -19.11
C GLY A 207 -9.15 20.52 -18.96
N ASP A 208 -8.41 21.60 -19.25
CA ASP A 208 -6.94 21.63 -19.11
C ASP A 208 -6.47 21.95 -17.70
N THR A 209 -7.38 22.26 -16.78
CA THR A 209 -7.05 22.64 -15.40
C THR A 209 -7.05 21.40 -14.47
N CYS A 210 -5.99 21.25 -13.69
CA CYS A 210 -5.91 20.22 -12.66
C CYS A 210 -6.82 20.60 -11.47
N LYS A 211 -7.94 19.89 -11.33
CA LYS A 211 -8.89 20.08 -10.23
C LYS A 211 -8.35 19.51 -8.91
N ASP A 212 -7.78 18.31 -8.96
CA ASP A 212 -7.19 17.62 -7.81
C ASP A 212 -5.97 16.83 -8.28
N ALA A 213 -4.83 17.04 -7.62
CA ALA A 213 -3.62 16.27 -7.83
C ALA A 213 -3.25 15.57 -6.54
N ARG A 214 -2.94 14.28 -6.63
CA ARG A 214 -2.44 13.49 -5.52
C ARG A 214 -1.22 12.70 -5.95
N ILE A 215 -0.17 12.79 -5.15
CA ILE A 215 1.11 12.16 -5.41
C ILE A 215 1.57 11.50 -4.12
N ALA A 216 1.91 10.22 -4.19
CA ALA A 216 2.46 9.50 -3.05
C ALA A 216 3.74 8.77 -3.46
N VAL A 217 4.68 8.69 -2.52
CA VAL A 217 5.98 8.05 -2.72
C VAL A 217 6.19 6.92 -1.73
N GLY A 218 6.90 5.89 -2.17
CA GLY A 218 7.38 4.78 -1.35
C GLY A 218 8.90 4.67 -1.46
N ALA A 219 9.53 4.17 -0.40
CA ALA A 219 10.98 4.01 -0.25
C ALA A 219 11.78 5.32 -0.24
N CYS A 220 11.13 6.47 -0.13
CA CYS A 220 11.76 7.80 -0.12
C CYS A 220 11.61 8.53 1.22
N ALA A 221 11.01 7.90 2.23
CA ALA A 221 10.82 8.40 3.58
C ALA A 221 10.67 7.20 4.54
N PRO A 222 10.63 7.41 5.88
CA PRO A 222 10.44 6.33 6.85
C PRO A 222 9.14 5.55 6.65
N VAL A 223 8.13 6.14 6.01
CA VAL A 223 6.85 5.52 5.65
C VAL A 223 6.44 5.91 4.22
N PRO A 224 5.61 5.10 3.55
CA PRO A 224 4.95 5.56 2.33
C PRO A 224 4.08 6.78 2.65
N MET A 225 4.20 7.86 1.88
CA MET A 225 3.55 9.13 2.20
C MET A 225 3.11 9.91 0.97
N ARG A 226 2.14 10.80 1.14
CA ARG A 226 1.79 11.82 0.14
C ARG A 226 2.75 12.99 0.22
N VAL A 227 2.86 13.76 -0.87
CA VAL A 227 3.71 14.94 -1.00
C VAL A 227 2.85 16.19 -1.26
N PRO A 228 2.25 16.77 -0.21
CA PRO A 228 1.19 17.77 -0.32
C PRO A 228 1.64 19.10 -0.94
N GLU A 229 2.89 19.51 -0.81
CA GLU A 229 3.37 20.74 -1.43
C GLU A 229 3.43 20.61 -2.97
N SER A 230 3.91 19.45 -3.45
CA SER A 230 3.91 19.11 -4.85
C SER A 230 2.49 19.04 -5.42
N GLU A 231 1.55 18.42 -4.69
CA GLU A 231 0.12 18.35 -5.06
C GLU A 231 -0.52 19.74 -5.16
N LYS A 232 -0.31 20.57 -4.14
CA LYS A 232 -0.79 21.95 -4.09
C LYS A 232 -0.26 22.82 -5.24
N HIS A 233 0.99 22.55 -5.68
CA HIS A 233 1.58 23.28 -6.79
C HIS A 233 0.80 23.05 -8.09
N LEU A 234 0.23 21.88 -8.33
CA LEU A 234 -0.52 21.52 -9.53
C LEU A 234 -2.00 21.93 -9.46
N THR A 235 -2.61 21.80 -8.30
CA THR A 235 -4.05 22.01 -8.12
C THR A 235 -4.46 23.45 -8.44
N GLY A 236 -5.56 23.58 -9.20
CA GLY A 236 -6.13 24.86 -9.63
C GLY A 236 -5.41 25.51 -10.82
N LYS A 237 -4.48 24.83 -11.48
CA LYS A 237 -3.68 25.38 -12.58
C LYS A 237 -3.82 24.55 -13.86
N PRO A 238 -3.66 25.19 -15.05
CA PRO A 238 -3.47 24.45 -16.28
C PRO A 238 -2.23 23.55 -16.20
N LEU A 239 -2.39 22.29 -16.61
CA LEU A 239 -1.34 21.28 -16.48
C LEU A 239 -0.41 21.33 -17.69
N SER A 240 0.65 22.12 -17.59
CA SER A 240 1.71 22.23 -18.62
C SER A 240 2.94 21.40 -18.22
N GLU A 241 3.80 21.11 -19.21
CA GLU A 241 5.10 20.46 -18.99
C GLU A 241 5.93 21.17 -17.90
N THR A 242 5.97 22.51 -17.95
CA THR A 242 6.68 23.32 -16.95
C THR A 242 6.10 23.16 -15.53
N GLN A 243 4.78 23.03 -15.41
CA GLN A 243 4.14 22.81 -14.09
C GLN A 243 4.44 21.40 -13.55
N ILE A 244 4.43 20.40 -14.41
CA ILE A 244 4.80 19.03 -14.08
C ILE A 244 6.26 18.95 -13.60
N GLU A 245 7.19 19.60 -14.31
CA GLU A 245 8.60 19.66 -13.93
C GLU A 245 8.83 20.34 -12.57
N LYS A 246 8.14 21.45 -12.32
CA LYS A 246 8.22 22.14 -11.03
C LYS A 246 7.67 21.29 -9.90
N ALA A 247 6.52 20.65 -10.10
CA ALA A 247 5.94 19.76 -9.11
C ALA A 247 6.89 18.59 -8.77
N ALA A 248 7.50 17.96 -9.77
CA ALA A 248 8.46 16.89 -9.58
C ALA A 248 9.68 17.32 -8.75
N LYS A 249 10.20 18.53 -8.97
CA LYS A 249 11.32 19.10 -8.19
C LYS A 249 10.94 19.43 -6.74
N ILE A 250 9.68 19.82 -6.49
CA ILE A 250 9.20 20.12 -5.13
C ILE A 250 9.25 18.87 -4.25
N VAL A 251 9.02 17.67 -4.81
CA VAL A 251 9.01 16.41 -4.06
C VAL A 251 10.29 16.20 -3.26
N ASP A 252 11.46 16.59 -3.78
CA ASP A 252 12.75 16.43 -3.09
C ASP A 252 12.80 17.11 -1.71
N ARG A 253 12.02 18.17 -1.53
CA ARG A 253 11.95 18.90 -0.24
C ARG A 253 11.07 18.22 0.81
N GLU A 254 10.21 17.31 0.38
CA GLU A 254 9.22 16.64 1.22
C GLU A 254 9.67 15.23 1.66
N ILE A 255 10.72 14.70 1.04
CA ILE A 255 11.22 13.34 1.29
C ILE A 255 12.46 13.33 2.18
N SER A 256 12.75 12.17 2.75
CA SER A 256 13.96 11.92 3.57
C SER A 256 14.47 10.49 3.31
N PRO A 257 15.01 10.24 2.12
CA PRO A 257 15.49 8.91 1.76
C PRO A 257 16.76 8.53 2.54
N ILE A 258 16.99 7.23 2.68
CA ILE A 258 18.18 6.66 3.31
C ILE A 258 19.03 5.91 2.30
N ASP A 259 20.30 5.72 2.64
CA ASP A 259 21.18 4.75 1.97
C ASP A 259 20.87 3.34 2.44
N ASP A 260 20.67 2.40 1.53
CA ASP A 260 20.58 0.98 1.83
C ASP A 260 21.17 0.14 0.68
N VAL A 261 21.08 -1.19 0.79
CA VAL A 261 21.61 -2.12 -0.23
C VAL A 261 20.96 -1.98 -1.61
N ARG A 262 19.84 -1.25 -1.73
CA ARG A 262 19.08 -1.10 -2.98
C ARG A 262 19.47 0.18 -3.72
N ALA A 263 19.72 1.27 -3.00
CA ALA A 263 20.06 2.57 -3.58
C ALA A 263 20.57 3.54 -2.52
N SER A 264 21.39 4.51 -2.95
CA SER A 264 21.76 5.65 -2.11
C SER A 264 20.61 6.65 -1.97
N ALA A 265 20.62 7.45 -0.92
CA ALA A 265 19.67 8.54 -0.70
C ALA A 265 19.68 9.53 -1.87
N SER A 266 20.85 9.92 -2.34
CA SER A 266 21.01 10.83 -3.49
C SER A 266 20.42 10.27 -4.78
N TYR A 267 20.59 8.97 -5.03
CA TYR A 267 19.97 8.31 -6.17
C TYR A 267 18.45 8.30 -6.07
N ARG A 268 17.90 8.02 -4.89
CA ARG A 268 16.44 8.05 -4.64
C ARG A 268 15.87 9.44 -4.88
N SER A 269 16.51 10.51 -4.40
CA SER A 269 16.14 11.91 -4.65
C SER A 269 16.10 12.22 -6.15
N THR A 270 17.13 11.82 -6.90
CA THR A 270 17.16 12.03 -8.35
C THR A 270 16.05 11.22 -9.06
N ILE A 271 15.87 9.96 -8.72
CA ILE A 271 14.93 9.07 -9.41
C ILE A 271 13.47 9.37 -9.07
N VAL A 272 13.15 9.82 -7.84
CA VAL A 272 11.78 10.18 -7.49
C VAL A 272 11.28 11.35 -8.35
N GLU A 273 12.11 12.35 -8.62
CA GLU A 273 11.78 13.47 -9.52
C GLU A 273 11.42 12.95 -10.92
N VAL A 274 12.26 12.07 -11.47
CA VAL A 274 12.04 11.47 -12.80
C VAL A 274 10.74 10.64 -12.83
N LEU A 275 10.50 9.82 -11.81
CA LEU A 275 9.30 8.97 -11.76
C LEU A 275 8.02 9.78 -11.54
N VAL A 276 8.05 10.84 -10.71
CA VAL A 276 6.90 11.73 -10.51
C VAL A 276 6.55 12.43 -11.81
N LYS A 277 7.54 12.99 -12.53
CA LYS A 277 7.31 13.60 -13.86
C LYS A 277 6.66 12.61 -14.83
N ARG A 278 7.20 11.39 -14.92
CA ARG A 278 6.65 10.34 -15.81
C ARG A 278 5.25 9.89 -15.39
N ALA A 279 5.04 9.69 -14.10
CA ALA A 279 3.75 9.25 -13.57
C ALA A 279 2.65 10.31 -13.75
N LEU A 280 2.98 11.59 -13.61
CA LEU A 280 2.06 12.71 -13.89
C LEU A 280 1.65 12.72 -15.37
N LYS A 281 2.59 12.56 -16.30
CA LYS A 281 2.29 12.48 -17.75
C LYS A 281 1.44 11.26 -18.07
N ASP A 282 1.82 10.08 -17.57
CA ASP A 282 1.08 8.85 -17.79
C ASP A 282 -0.35 8.92 -17.18
N ALA A 283 -0.51 9.55 -16.02
CA ALA A 283 -1.83 9.79 -15.43
C ALA A 283 -2.67 10.76 -16.28
N LEU A 284 -2.06 11.83 -16.80
CA LEU A 284 -2.75 12.80 -17.66
C LEU A 284 -3.26 12.15 -18.97
N GLU A 285 -2.46 11.31 -19.62
CA GLU A 285 -2.85 10.54 -20.80
C GLU A 285 -4.01 9.57 -20.55
N ARG A 286 -4.20 9.15 -19.29
CA ARG A 286 -5.26 8.23 -18.86
C ARG A 286 -6.50 8.92 -18.33
N VAL A 287 -6.57 10.22 -18.32
CA VAL A 287 -7.78 10.97 -17.94
C VAL A 287 -8.93 10.60 -18.87
N ARG A 288 -10.06 10.16 -18.30
CA ARG A 288 -11.25 9.73 -19.03
C ARG A 288 -12.50 10.27 -18.38
#